data_87b73c57cfa013a09768839eab2ef1e3
#
_entry.id   87b73c57cfa013a09768839eab2ef1e3
#
_cell.length_a   1.000
_cell.length_b   1.000
_cell.length_c   1.000
_cell.angle_alpha   90.00
_cell.angle_beta   90.00
_cell.angle_gamma   90.00
#
_symmetry.space_group_name_H-M   'P 1'
#
loop_
_entity.id
_entity.type
_entity.pdbx_description
1 polymer ?
#
loop_
_entity_poly.entity_id
_entity_poly.type
_entity_poly.pdbx_seq_one_letter_code
_entity_poly.pdbx_strand_id
1 'polypeptide(L)'
;MAGTRTSRRAVPVAVLASIVLIAALAGCDSYFFYPSKDHFPNPALDCVAREDVFVRTPDGVRLHGWVLRPKGEPLGTILFLHGNAENVSTHVNSVVWLALAGYRVVLVDYRGYGKSEGKATMAGVHADALAAIDSVFAMDGVDKDRVAVLGQSLGGAVAIYAVANSPHKDRIRALVVDSAFSGYREIAREKVGEISVLKLFRSPLSRLVTDRYSPSLWIGRVAPVPIFIVHGDADRVVPPAHGERLYALAAEPKMLCIVPGAGHIQAFASPAMRARVLRFLADALSTKRHLGTELP
;
A
#
# COMPACT_ATOMS: atom_id res chain seq x y z
N MET A 1 21.53 -22.31 -54.57
CA MET A 1 21.02 -21.48 -53.45
C MET A 1 20.53 -22.42 -52.36
N ALA A 2 21.33 -22.62 -51.32
CA ALA A 2 21.02 -23.52 -50.21
C ALA A 2 20.40 -22.70 -49.06
N GLY A 3 19.13 -22.95 -48.81
CA GLY A 3 18.41 -22.29 -47.73
C GLY A 3 18.78 -22.88 -46.34
N THR A 4 19.41 -22.09 -45.52
CA THR A 4 19.73 -22.44 -44.12
C THR A 4 18.44 -22.46 -43.28
N ARG A 5 17.95 -23.66 -42.96
CA ARG A 5 16.90 -23.86 -41.96
C ARG A 5 17.48 -23.56 -40.55
N THR A 6 17.14 -22.41 -40.00
CA THR A 6 17.38 -22.14 -38.58
C THR A 6 16.49 -23.05 -37.73
N SER A 7 17.06 -24.09 -37.14
CA SER A 7 16.36 -24.95 -36.17
C SER A 7 16.12 -24.12 -34.89
N ARG A 8 14.87 -23.76 -34.63
CA ARG A 8 14.45 -23.26 -33.30
C ARG A 8 14.65 -24.40 -32.28
N ARG A 9 15.73 -24.35 -31.52
CA ARG A 9 15.95 -25.30 -30.42
C ARG A 9 14.85 -25.09 -29.41
N ALA A 10 13.94 -26.04 -29.26
CA ALA A 10 12.98 -26.08 -28.18
C ALA A 10 13.75 -26.19 -26.87
N VAL A 11 13.46 -25.26 -25.93
CA VAL A 11 14.03 -25.33 -24.59
C VAL A 11 13.52 -26.63 -23.94
N PRO A 12 14.41 -27.51 -23.45
CA PRO A 12 13.97 -28.78 -22.86
C PRO A 12 13.00 -28.54 -21.69
N VAL A 13 11.93 -29.31 -21.62
CA VAL A 13 10.93 -29.23 -20.54
C VAL A 13 11.59 -29.30 -19.16
N ALA A 14 12.69 -30.06 -19.03
CA ALA A 14 13.50 -30.11 -17.82
C ALA A 14 14.12 -28.77 -17.42
N VAL A 15 14.54 -27.93 -18.36
CA VAL A 15 15.09 -26.59 -18.08
C VAL A 15 13.97 -25.65 -17.60
N LEU A 16 12.80 -25.74 -18.23
CA LEU A 16 11.63 -24.97 -17.79
C LEU A 16 11.16 -25.42 -16.38
N ALA A 17 11.13 -26.72 -16.13
CA ALA A 17 10.81 -27.28 -14.81
C ALA A 17 11.83 -26.87 -13.74
N SER A 18 13.13 -26.81 -14.10
CA SER A 18 14.18 -26.35 -13.20
C SER A 18 14.08 -24.87 -12.88
N ILE A 19 13.73 -24.03 -13.85
CA ILE A 19 13.50 -22.59 -13.63
C ILE A 19 12.29 -22.37 -12.72
N VAL A 20 11.21 -23.12 -12.93
CA VAL A 20 10.01 -23.07 -12.06
C VAL A 20 10.33 -23.58 -10.65
N LEU A 21 11.14 -24.63 -10.53
CA LEU A 21 11.57 -25.17 -9.24
C LEU A 21 12.52 -24.21 -8.51
N ILE A 22 13.46 -23.58 -9.20
CA ILE A 22 14.37 -22.57 -8.63
C ILE A 22 13.59 -21.34 -8.19
N ALA A 23 12.60 -20.89 -8.98
CA ALA A 23 11.71 -19.79 -8.59
C ALA A 23 10.85 -20.16 -7.38
N ALA A 24 10.38 -21.39 -7.27
CA ALA A 24 9.64 -21.89 -6.12
C ALA A 24 10.52 -22.04 -4.85
N LEU A 25 11.78 -22.43 -5.01
CA LEU A 25 12.74 -22.59 -3.91
C LEU A 25 13.37 -21.25 -3.48
N ALA A 26 13.43 -20.26 -4.36
CA ALA A 26 13.94 -18.92 -4.05
C ALA A 26 12.95 -18.06 -3.25
N GLY A 27 11.76 -18.58 -2.95
CA GLY A 27 10.66 -17.84 -2.32
C GLY A 27 10.06 -16.82 -3.30
N CYS A 28 8.85 -17.04 -3.78
CA CYS A 28 8.16 -16.18 -4.75
C CYS A 28 7.95 -14.74 -4.25
N ASP A 29 8.28 -14.43 -3.02
CA ASP A 29 8.12 -13.13 -2.37
C ASP A 29 8.88 -12.02 -3.08
N SER A 30 10.08 -12.29 -3.62
CA SER A 30 10.91 -11.26 -4.27
C SER A 30 10.34 -10.74 -5.60
N TYR A 31 9.42 -11.45 -6.22
CA TYR A 31 8.76 -11.02 -7.45
C TYR A 31 7.63 -9.99 -7.22
N PHE A 32 7.23 -9.81 -5.98
CA PHE A 32 6.21 -8.82 -5.60
C PHE A 32 6.78 -7.46 -5.24
N PHE A 33 8.11 -7.36 -5.04
CA PHE A 33 8.73 -6.15 -4.53
C PHE A 33 9.80 -5.66 -5.48
N TYR A 34 9.73 -4.38 -5.85
CA TYR A 34 10.66 -3.71 -6.78
C TYR A 34 11.32 -2.51 -6.08
N PRO A 35 12.10 -2.75 -5.01
CA PRO A 35 12.72 -1.67 -4.26
C PRO A 35 13.81 -0.97 -5.06
N SER A 36 13.89 0.36 -4.97
CA SER A 36 15.06 1.15 -5.30
C SER A 36 15.74 1.64 -4.03
N LYS A 37 17.07 1.62 -4.00
CA LYS A 37 17.88 2.20 -2.93
C LYS A 37 18.15 3.70 -3.15
N ASP A 38 18.06 4.15 -4.39
CA ASP A 38 18.36 5.52 -4.77
C ASP A 38 17.23 6.46 -4.38
N HIS A 39 17.55 7.56 -3.71
CA HIS A 39 16.62 8.65 -3.47
C HIS A 39 16.70 9.64 -4.62
N PHE A 40 15.56 9.91 -5.22
CA PHE A 40 15.46 10.84 -6.34
C PHE A 40 15.19 12.26 -5.83
N PRO A 41 15.83 13.30 -6.41
CA PRO A 41 15.47 14.69 -6.15
C PRO A 41 13.99 14.92 -6.46
N ASN A 42 13.30 15.62 -5.58
CA ASN A 42 11.87 15.85 -5.73
C ASN A 42 11.51 17.30 -5.36
N PRO A 43 11.22 18.14 -6.36
CA PRO A 43 10.86 19.56 -6.14
C PRO A 43 9.59 19.77 -5.30
N ALA A 44 8.71 18.77 -5.22
CA ALA A 44 7.52 18.87 -4.37
C ALA A 44 7.86 19.00 -2.87
N LEU A 45 9.09 18.65 -2.48
CA LEU A 45 9.57 18.78 -1.10
C LEU A 45 10.05 20.20 -0.76
N ASP A 46 10.26 21.07 -1.73
CA ASP A 46 10.73 22.45 -1.50
C ASP A 46 9.69 23.31 -0.76
N CYS A 47 8.41 22.91 -0.83
CA CYS A 47 7.32 23.65 -0.21
C CYS A 47 6.93 23.13 1.19
N VAL A 48 7.60 22.08 1.71
CA VAL A 48 7.20 21.41 2.96
C VAL A 48 8.42 21.09 3.80
N ALA A 49 8.35 21.36 5.10
CA ALA A 49 9.40 20.95 6.04
C ALA A 49 9.42 19.42 6.16
N ARG A 50 10.61 18.85 6.04
CA ARG A 50 10.81 17.40 6.08
C ARG A 50 11.91 17.04 7.07
N GLU A 51 11.69 15.97 7.83
CA GLU A 51 12.64 15.37 8.74
C GLU A 51 12.78 13.88 8.45
N ASP A 52 14.00 13.32 8.59
CA ASP A 52 14.19 11.88 8.54
C ASP A 52 13.66 11.23 9.83
N VAL A 53 13.00 10.08 9.70
CA VAL A 53 12.56 9.24 10.82
C VAL A 53 13.08 7.84 10.64
N PHE A 54 13.41 7.20 11.76
CA PHE A 54 13.84 5.81 11.79
C PHE A 54 12.92 5.00 12.70
N VAL A 55 12.46 3.87 12.19
CA VAL A 55 11.59 2.93 12.90
C VAL A 55 12.35 1.62 13.07
N ARG A 56 12.41 1.09 14.28
CA ARG A 56 12.97 -0.23 14.53
C ARG A 56 11.84 -1.24 14.64
N THR A 57 11.89 -2.26 13.81
CA THR A 57 10.92 -3.36 13.84
C THR A 57 11.22 -4.33 14.99
N PRO A 58 10.26 -5.14 15.45
CA PRO A 58 10.48 -6.14 16.50
C PRO A 58 11.57 -7.16 16.18
N ASP A 59 11.80 -7.46 14.91
CA ASP A 59 12.88 -8.33 14.43
C ASP A 59 14.22 -7.60 14.19
N GLY A 60 14.31 -6.34 14.64
CA GLY A 60 15.55 -5.56 14.70
C GLY A 60 15.91 -4.79 13.43
N VAL A 61 15.13 -4.88 12.36
CA VAL A 61 15.36 -4.13 11.11
C VAL A 61 15.11 -2.64 11.34
N ARG A 62 16.05 -1.80 10.90
CA ARG A 62 15.91 -0.34 10.92
C ARG A 62 15.31 0.14 9.61
N LEU A 63 14.08 0.65 9.69
CA LEU A 63 13.41 1.32 8.59
C LEU A 63 13.72 2.81 8.60
N HIS A 64 13.75 3.41 7.42
CA HIS A 64 13.87 4.84 7.22
C HIS A 64 12.57 5.39 6.65
N GLY A 65 12.30 6.64 6.93
CA GLY A 65 11.16 7.34 6.37
C GLY A 65 11.28 8.85 6.55
N TRP A 66 10.22 9.55 6.26
CA TRP A 66 10.12 10.99 6.38
C TRP A 66 8.90 11.40 7.17
N VAL A 67 9.04 12.48 7.93
CA VAL A 67 7.93 13.22 8.51
C VAL A 67 7.82 14.54 7.75
N LEU A 68 6.71 14.75 7.05
CA LEU A 68 6.37 16.04 6.46
C LEU A 68 5.58 16.83 7.49
N ARG A 69 6.04 18.05 7.80
CA ARG A 69 5.39 18.93 8.76
C ARG A 69 4.55 19.97 8.05
N PRO A 70 3.29 20.17 8.43
CA PRO A 70 2.48 21.27 7.95
C PRO A 70 2.98 22.60 8.52
N LYS A 71 2.51 23.70 7.94
CA LYS A 71 2.65 25.02 8.58
C LYS A 71 1.67 25.10 9.76
N GLY A 72 2.18 25.37 10.96
CA GLY A 72 1.38 25.45 12.20
C GLY A 72 1.09 24.10 12.83
N GLU A 73 0.12 24.09 13.75
CA GLU A 73 -0.30 22.88 14.47
C GLU A 73 -0.98 21.87 13.53
N PRO A 74 -0.59 20.59 13.58
CA PRO A 74 -1.17 19.57 12.72
C PRO A 74 -2.66 19.34 13.02
N LEU A 75 -3.49 19.28 11.98
CA LEU A 75 -4.89 18.86 12.08
C LEU A 75 -5.04 17.38 12.50
N GLY A 76 -4.00 16.60 12.30
CA GLY A 76 -3.87 15.19 12.64
C GLY A 76 -2.62 14.61 11.99
N THR A 77 -2.38 13.32 12.20
CA THR A 77 -1.23 12.61 11.63
C THR A 77 -1.71 11.50 10.70
N ILE A 78 -1.13 11.45 9.51
CA ILE A 78 -1.44 10.44 8.48
C ILE A 78 -0.19 9.60 8.26
N LEU A 79 -0.27 8.30 8.56
CA LEU A 79 0.75 7.33 8.13
C LEU A 79 0.49 6.96 6.69
N PHE A 80 1.45 7.18 5.82
CA PHE A 80 1.39 6.77 4.43
C PHE A 80 2.24 5.52 4.18
N LEU A 81 1.59 4.49 3.65
CA LEU A 81 2.18 3.24 3.19
C LEU A 81 2.20 3.25 1.66
N HIS A 82 3.41 3.33 1.09
CA HIS A 82 3.61 3.55 -0.34
C HIS A 82 3.36 2.31 -1.19
N GLY A 83 3.22 2.52 -2.49
CA GLY A 83 3.07 1.46 -3.49
C GLY A 83 4.33 0.63 -3.69
N ASN A 84 4.25 -0.33 -4.61
CA ASN A 84 5.41 -1.10 -5.04
C ASN A 84 6.36 -0.22 -5.87
N ALA A 85 7.56 -0.68 -6.13
CA ALA A 85 8.64 0.02 -6.84
C ALA A 85 9.16 1.28 -6.12
N GLU A 86 10.40 1.68 -6.46
CA GLU A 86 11.06 2.89 -5.98
C GLU A 86 11.11 3.01 -4.45
N ASN A 87 10.73 4.16 -3.86
CA ASN A 87 10.76 4.43 -2.41
C ASN A 87 10.01 5.74 -2.09
N VAL A 88 10.09 6.20 -0.84
CA VAL A 88 9.39 7.43 -0.39
C VAL A 88 9.75 8.68 -1.19
N SER A 89 10.92 8.74 -1.84
CA SER A 89 11.35 9.96 -2.57
C SER A 89 10.51 10.26 -3.81
N THR A 90 9.92 9.24 -4.42
CA THR A 90 8.99 9.38 -5.54
C THR A 90 7.54 9.35 -5.09
N HIS A 91 7.22 8.46 -4.15
CA HIS A 91 5.85 8.31 -3.65
C HIS A 91 5.34 9.49 -2.82
N VAL A 92 6.23 10.36 -2.33
CA VAL A 92 5.84 11.60 -1.65
C VAL A 92 4.93 12.49 -2.50
N ASN A 93 5.06 12.44 -3.84
CA ASN A 93 4.18 13.19 -4.76
C ASN A 93 2.68 12.86 -4.58
N SER A 94 2.39 11.64 -4.17
CA SER A 94 1.00 11.20 -3.94
C SER A 94 0.38 11.79 -2.69
N VAL A 95 1.17 12.34 -1.75
CA VAL A 95 0.68 12.72 -0.41
C VAL A 95 1.17 14.06 0.10
N VAL A 96 2.14 14.71 -0.56
CA VAL A 96 2.65 16.04 -0.14
C VAL A 96 1.54 17.08 0.02
N TRP A 97 0.49 16.98 -0.78
CA TRP A 97 -0.69 17.86 -0.70
C TRP A 97 -1.43 17.77 0.64
N LEU A 98 -1.33 16.63 1.35
CA LEU A 98 -1.88 16.47 2.69
C LEU A 98 -1.12 17.33 3.71
N ALA A 99 0.22 17.40 3.59
CA ALA A 99 1.01 18.29 4.44
C ALA A 99 0.71 19.77 4.16
N LEU A 100 0.51 20.13 2.89
CA LEU A 100 0.06 21.48 2.50
C LEU A 100 -1.36 21.80 2.98
N ALA A 101 -2.20 20.78 3.17
CA ALA A 101 -3.56 20.90 3.72
C ALA A 101 -3.60 20.89 5.25
N GLY A 102 -2.46 20.88 5.94
CA GLY A 102 -2.40 21.00 7.40
C GLY A 102 -2.20 19.71 8.18
N TYR A 103 -1.94 18.57 7.53
CA TYR A 103 -1.69 17.30 8.21
C TYR A 103 -0.18 17.03 8.38
N ARG A 104 0.21 16.43 9.50
CA ARG A 104 1.51 15.75 9.57
C ARG A 104 1.43 14.47 8.75
N VAL A 105 2.39 14.22 7.84
CA VAL A 105 2.43 12.98 7.05
C VAL A 105 3.70 12.23 7.38
N VAL A 106 3.55 10.99 7.83
CA VAL A 106 4.67 10.08 8.10
C VAL A 106 4.72 9.06 6.96
N LEU A 107 5.82 9.03 6.22
CA LEU A 107 6.09 8.07 5.16
C LEU A 107 7.19 7.13 5.63
N VAL A 108 7.04 5.83 5.43
CA VAL A 108 8.05 4.85 5.82
C VAL A 108 8.36 3.94 4.64
N ASP A 109 9.65 3.80 4.32
CA ASP A 109 10.16 2.80 3.40
C ASP A 109 10.14 1.43 4.06
N TYR A 110 9.52 0.45 3.42
CA TYR A 110 9.62 -0.94 3.89
C TYR A 110 11.06 -1.44 3.84
N ARG A 111 11.32 -2.53 4.55
CA ARG A 111 12.63 -3.22 4.48
C ARG A 111 13.07 -3.44 3.03
N GLY A 112 14.30 -3.13 2.73
CA GLY A 112 14.86 -3.24 1.39
C GLY A 112 14.63 -2.02 0.48
N TYR A 113 13.69 -1.12 0.79
CA TYR A 113 13.42 0.10 0.04
C TYR A 113 14.24 1.29 0.58
N GLY A 114 14.60 2.21 -0.30
CA GLY A 114 15.31 3.44 0.05
C GLY A 114 16.49 3.19 0.99
N LYS A 115 16.53 3.92 2.11
CA LYS A 115 17.57 3.78 3.14
C LYS A 115 17.21 2.74 4.23
N SER A 116 16.07 2.05 4.12
CA SER A 116 15.70 0.97 5.04
C SER A 116 16.62 -0.23 4.88
N GLU A 117 16.94 -0.87 5.99
CA GLU A 117 17.75 -2.09 6.04
C GLU A 117 16.94 -3.31 5.57
N GLY A 118 17.60 -4.47 5.52
CA GLY A 118 16.97 -5.75 5.25
C GLY A 118 16.62 -5.99 3.79
N LYS A 119 15.74 -6.97 3.56
CA LYS A 119 15.25 -7.38 2.24
C LYS A 119 13.73 -7.52 2.29
N ALA A 120 13.04 -7.00 1.28
CA ALA A 120 11.59 -7.10 1.17
C ALA A 120 11.15 -8.57 1.06
N THR A 121 10.26 -8.95 1.94
CA THR A 121 9.55 -10.24 1.94
C THR A 121 8.09 -9.99 2.28
N MET A 122 7.21 -10.91 1.92
CA MET A 122 5.78 -10.78 2.19
C MET A 122 5.51 -10.58 3.70
N ALA A 123 6.06 -11.43 4.55
CA ALA A 123 5.90 -11.31 6.00
C ALA A 123 6.56 -10.04 6.56
N GLY A 124 7.77 -9.72 6.05
CA GLY A 124 8.53 -8.56 6.52
C GLY A 124 7.84 -7.24 6.26
N VAL A 125 7.33 -7.00 5.04
CA VAL A 125 6.64 -5.74 4.69
C VAL A 125 5.37 -5.52 5.54
N HIS A 126 4.65 -6.60 5.87
CA HIS A 126 3.49 -6.50 6.76
C HIS A 126 3.89 -6.23 8.22
N ALA A 127 5.01 -6.81 8.68
CA ALA A 127 5.58 -6.49 9.99
C ALA A 127 6.08 -5.03 10.06
N ASP A 128 6.69 -4.54 8.98
CA ASP A 128 7.15 -3.16 8.87
C ASP A 128 5.99 -2.16 9.00
N ALA A 129 4.85 -2.45 8.38
CA ALA A 129 3.67 -1.59 8.47
C ALA A 129 3.07 -1.56 9.89
N LEU A 130 3.08 -2.69 10.60
CA LEU A 130 2.69 -2.71 12.02
C LEU A 130 3.65 -1.87 12.86
N ALA A 131 4.96 -2.05 12.67
CA ALA A 131 5.97 -1.25 13.38
C ALA A 131 5.88 0.25 13.04
N ALA A 132 5.51 0.61 11.80
CA ALA A 132 5.27 1.99 11.40
C ALA A 132 4.06 2.58 12.13
N ILE A 133 2.96 1.83 12.28
CA ILE A 133 1.81 2.27 13.10
C ILE A 133 2.25 2.49 14.54
N ASP A 134 2.92 1.51 15.16
CA ASP A 134 3.39 1.59 16.55
C ASP A 134 4.29 2.82 16.74
N SER A 135 5.19 3.10 15.78
CA SER A 135 6.08 4.26 15.84
C SER A 135 5.34 5.58 15.78
N VAL A 136 4.28 5.70 14.98
CA VAL A 136 3.44 6.91 14.95
C VAL A 136 2.77 7.13 16.29
N PHE A 137 2.26 6.08 16.93
CA PHE A 137 1.65 6.18 18.26
C PHE A 137 2.66 6.43 19.38
N ALA A 138 3.94 6.11 19.18
CA ALA A 138 5.03 6.42 20.12
C ALA A 138 5.68 7.79 19.88
N MET A 139 5.44 8.41 18.71
CA MET A 139 6.11 9.65 18.29
C MET A 139 5.68 10.84 19.13
N ASP A 140 6.65 11.65 19.56
CA ASP A 140 6.39 12.88 20.31
C ASP A 140 5.61 13.91 19.47
N GLY A 141 4.70 14.62 20.14
CA GLY A 141 3.87 15.66 19.53
C GLY A 141 2.83 15.11 18.52
N VAL A 142 2.57 13.81 18.50
CA VAL A 142 1.43 13.20 17.78
C VAL A 142 0.21 13.17 18.70
N ASP A 143 -0.87 13.83 18.26
CA ASP A 143 -2.18 13.62 18.86
C ASP A 143 -2.68 12.21 18.52
N LYS A 144 -2.62 11.32 19.48
CA LYS A 144 -2.93 9.89 19.31
C LYS A 144 -4.42 9.62 19.06
N ASP A 145 -5.28 10.62 19.23
CA ASP A 145 -6.71 10.53 18.92
C ASP A 145 -7.04 11.10 17.52
N ARG A 146 -6.01 11.54 16.78
CA ARG A 146 -6.11 12.09 15.42
C ARG A 146 -5.13 11.42 14.47
N VAL A 147 -5.10 10.08 14.46
CA VAL A 147 -4.24 9.29 13.58
C VAL A 147 -5.09 8.59 12.50
N ALA A 148 -4.68 8.74 11.25
CA ALA A 148 -5.24 8.03 10.10
C ALA A 148 -4.14 7.27 9.34
N VAL A 149 -4.53 6.28 8.55
CA VAL A 149 -3.64 5.53 7.65
C VAL A 149 -4.11 5.73 6.21
N LEU A 150 -3.17 5.97 5.31
CA LEU A 150 -3.41 6.00 3.87
C LEU A 150 -2.46 5.00 3.20
N GLY A 151 -2.99 4.08 2.42
CA GLY A 151 -2.21 3.13 1.66
C GLY A 151 -2.52 3.18 0.18
N GLN A 152 -1.49 3.09 -0.66
CA GLN A 152 -1.60 3.18 -2.10
C GLN A 152 -1.07 1.92 -2.80
N SER A 153 -1.85 1.31 -3.68
CA SER A 153 -1.50 0.09 -4.41
C SER A 153 -1.12 -1.05 -3.44
N LEU A 154 0.12 -1.56 -3.51
CA LEU A 154 0.68 -2.49 -2.52
C LEU A 154 0.49 -1.97 -1.08
N GLY A 155 0.78 -0.69 -0.85
CA GLY A 155 0.61 -0.07 0.46
C GLY A 155 -0.84 -0.05 0.94
N GLY A 156 -1.80 0.00 0.04
CA GLY A 156 -3.22 -0.17 0.38
C GLY A 156 -3.55 -1.58 0.86
N ALA A 157 -2.99 -2.60 0.20
CA ALA A 157 -3.13 -3.98 0.61
C ALA A 157 -2.49 -4.24 1.99
N VAL A 158 -1.28 -3.69 2.18
CA VAL A 158 -0.52 -3.78 3.44
C VAL A 158 -1.24 -3.02 4.57
N ALA A 159 -1.80 -1.82 4.28
CA ALA A 159 -2.54 -1.01 5.23
C ALA A 159 -3.77 -1.71 5.79
N ILE A 160 -4.54 -2.40 4.95
CA ILE A 160 -5.71 -3.19 5.37
C ILE A 160 -5.30 -4.24 6.41
N TYR A 161 -4.23 -4.99 6.14
CA TYR A 161 -3.71 -5.96 7.09
C TYR A 161 -3.22 -5.31 8.39
N ALA A 162 -2.41 -4.25 8.27
CA ALA A 162 -1.80 -3.59 9.40
C ALA A 162 -2.86 -2.95 10.34
N VAL A 163 -3.86 -2.25 9.79
CA VAL A 163 -4.95 -1.66 10.58
C VAL A 163 -5.78 -2.75 11.26
N ALA A 164 -6.13 -3.83 10.53
CA ALA A 164 -6.92 -4.93 11.09
C ALA A 164 -6.23 -5.66 12.25
N ASN A 165 -4.89 -5.66 12.31
CA ASN A 165 -4.09 -6.39 13.29
C ASN A 165 -3.31 -5.48 14.26
N SER A 166 -3.43 -4.15 14.14
CA SER A 166 -2.74 -3.21 15.03
C SER A 166 -3.32 -3.25 16.44
N PRO A 167 -2.47 -3.24 17.48
CA PRO A 167 -2.94 -3.02 18.86
C PRO A 167 -3.56 -1.63 19.07
N HIS A 168 -3.27 -0.69 18.17
CA HIS A 168 -3.82 0.67 18.18
C HIS A 168 -5.09 0.83 17.32
N LYS A 169 -5.66 -0.26 16.80
CA LYS A 169 -6.81 -0.22 15.88
C LYS A 169 -7.93 0.69 16.38
N ASP A 170 -8.27 0.58 17.66
CA ASP A 170 -9.35 1.37 18.26
C ASP A 170 -9.07 2.88 18.34
N ARG A 171 -7.82 3.29 18.15
CA ARG A 171 -7.39 4.69 18.12
C ARG A 171 -7.13 5.20 16.70
N ILE A 172 -7.03 4.31 15.70
CA ILE A 172 -6.97 4.70 14.29
C ILE A 172 -8.34 5.23 13.89
N ARG A 173 -8.37 6.46 13.36
CA ARG A 173 -9.61 7.19 13.08
C ARG A 173 -10.13 7.01 11.66
N ALA A 174 -9.25 6.70 10.71
CA ALA A 174 -9.61 6.48 9.32
C ALA A 174 -8.58 5.62 8.60
N LEU A 175 -9.04 4.88 7.60
CA LEU A 175 -8.20 4.21 6.60
C LEU A 175 -8.63 4.66 5.21
N VAL A 176 -7.70 5.22 4.43
CA VAL A 176 -7.88 5.51 3.01
C VAL A 176 -7.07 4.51 2.20
N VAL A 177 -7.71 3.88 1.23
CA VAL A 177 -7.10 2.85 0.36
C VAL A 177 -7.25 3.30 -1.09
N ASP A 178 -6.14 3.56 -1.78
CA ASP A 178 -6.14 3.96 -3.19
C ASP A 178 -5.55 2.87 -4.07
N SER A 179 -6.31 2.45 -5.09
CA SER A 179 -5.88 1.55 -6.17
C SER A 179 -5.30 0.20 -5.67
N ALA A 180 -5.81 -0.34 -4.55
CA ALA A 180 -5.32 -1.59 -3.97
C ALA A 180 -5.94 -2.82 -4.61
N PHE A 181 -5.17 -3.91 -4.69
CA PHE A 181 -5.69 -5.22 -5.09
C PHE A 181 -6.37 -5.94 -3.92
N SER A 182 -7.27 -6.88 -4.23
CA SER A 182 -8.04 -7.63 -3.22
C SER A 182 -7.33 -8.89 -2.70
N GLY A 183 -6.41 -9.46 -3.49
CA GLY A 183 -5.69 -10.68 -3.11
C GLY A 183 -4.35 -10.83 -3.81
N TYR A 184 -3.33 -11.30 -3.06
CA TYR A 184 -1.99 -11.51 -3.61
C TYR A 184 -1.97 -12.57 -4.70
N ARG A 185 -2.67 -13.69 -4.47
CA ARG A 185 -2.77 -14.77 -5.46
C ARG A 185 -3.58 -14.35 -6.68
N GLU A 186 -4.60 -13.53 -6.49
CA GLU A 186 -5.47 -13.04 -7.54
C GLU A 186 -4.69 -12.12 -8.49
N ILE A 187 -4.03 -11.08 -7.96
CA ILE A 187 -3.24 -10.15 -8.78
C ILE A 187 -2.05 -10.86 -9.45
N ALA A 188 -1.41 -11.83 -8.78
CA ALA A 188 -0.36 -12.65 -9.40
C ALA A 188 -0.88 -13.45 -10.59
N ARG A 189 -2.08 -14.05 -10.46
CA ARG A 189 -2.71 -14.80 -11.56
C ARG A 189 -3.04 -13.92 -12.75
N GLU A 190 -3.47 -12.69 -12.52
CA GLU A 190 -3.76 -11.71 -13.57
C GLU A 190 -2.47 -11.31 -14.27
N LYS A 191 -1.43 -10.90 -13.52
CA LYS A 191 -0.15 -10.48 -14.09
C LYS A 191 0.57 -11.59 -14.85
N VAL A 192 0.56 -12.81 -14.35
CA VAL A 192 1.08 -13.97 -15.10
C VAL A 192 0.25 -14.21 -16.36
N GLY A 193 -1.06 -13.98 -16.31
CA GLY A 193 -1.96 -14.12 -17.46
C GLY A 193 -1.73 -13.08 -18.58
N GLU A 194 -1.12 -11.94 -18.30
CA GLU A 194 -0.73 -10.93 -19.28
C GLU A 194 0.48 -11.38 -20.10
N ILE A 195 1.31 -12.31 -19.58
CA ILE A 195 2.48 -12.85 -20.26
C ILE A 195 2.03 -14.03 -21.15
N SER A 196 1.99 -13.82 -22.47
CA SER A 196 1.43 -14.78 -23.44
C SER A 196 1.97 -16.21 -23.27
N VAL A 197 3.29 -16.37 -23.04
CA VAL A 197 3.95 -17.69 -22.88
C VAL A 197 3.54 -18.38 -21.58
N LEU A 198 3.22 -17.63 -20.53
CA LEU A 198 2.88 -18.14 -19.19
C LEU A 198 1.37 -18.24 -18.95
N LYS A 199 0.55 -17.78 -19.90
CA LYS A 199 -0.92 -17.73 -19.75
C LYS A 199 -1.55 -19.06 -19.33
N LEU A 200 -1.05 -20.18 -19.87
CA LEU A 200 -1.52 -21.54 -19.51
C LEU A 200 -1.12 -21.96 -18.10
N PHE A 201 -0.06 -21.39 -17.56
CA PHE A 201 0.49 -21.70 -16.23
C PHE A 201 0.05 -20.72 -15.13
N ARG A 202 -0.79 -19.73 -15.46
CA ARG A 202 -1.22 -18.68 -14.49
C ARG A 202 -1.80 -19.24 -13.20
N SER A 203 -2.59 -20.31 -13.27
CA SER A 203 -3.22 -20.89 -12.10
C SER A 203 -2.24 -21.70 -11.22
N PRO A 204 -1.41 -22.61 -11.75
CA PRO A 204 -0.42 -23.28 -10.92
C PRO A 204 0.63 -22.32 -10.36
N LEU A 205 1.14 -21.34 -11.15
CA LEU A 205 2.13 -20.38 -10.68
C LEU A 205 1.57 -19.46 -9.58
N SER A 206 0.33 -18.99 -9.70
CA SER A 206 -0.26 -18.14 -8.67
C SER A 206 -0.48 -18.87 -7.33
N ARG A 207 -0.59 -20.22 -7.32
CA ARG A 207 -0.72 -21.01 -6.09
C ARG A 207 0.55 -21.00 -5.25
N LEU A 208 1.70 -20.67 -5.82
CA LEU A 208 2.96 -20.51 -5.10
C LEU A 208 2.99 -19.24 -4.24
N VAL A 209 2.11 -18.28 -4.53
CA VAL A 209 1.99 -17.04 -3.77
C VAL A 209 1.15 -17.27 -2.53
N THR A 210 1.65 -16.79 -1.39
CA THR A 210 0.87 -16.84 -0.14
C THR A 210 -0.32 -15.91 -0.20
N ASP A 211 -1.48 -16.38 0.26
CA ASP A 211 -2.69 -15.58 0.36
C ASP A 211 -2.96 -15.09 1.79
N ARG A 212 -2.09 -15.48 2.74
CA ARG A 212 -2.26 -15.18 4.17
C ARG A 212 -2.49 -13.71 4.47
N TYR A 213 -1.86 -12.84 3.68
CA TYR A 213 -1.90 -11.39 3.85
C TYR A 213 -2.87 -10.70 2.88
N SER A 214 -3.65 -11.47 2.12
CA SER A 214 -4.57 -10.90 1.12
C SER A 214 -5.61 -10.00 1.76
N PRO A 215 -5.78 -8.77 1.26
CA PRO A 215 -6.72 -7.79 1.81
C PRO A 215 -8.14 -8.31 1.98
N SER A 216 -8.61 -9.16 1.05
CA SER A 216 -9.93 -9.77 1.11
C SER A 216 -10.19 -10.61 2.37
N LEU A 217 -9.14 -11.13 3.02
CA LEU A 217 -9.24 -11.89 4.26
C LEU A 217 -9.30 -11.00 5.51
N TRP A 218 -8.87 -9.74 5.40
CA TRP A 218 -8.65 -8.86 6.54
C TRP A 218 -9.56 -7.64 6.57
N ILE A 219 -10.06 -7.19 5.40
CA ILE A 219 -10.78 -5.92 5.29
C ILE A 219 -12.05 -5.87 6.15
N GLY A 220 -12.76 -6.98 6.31
CA GLY A 220 -13.93 -7.06 7.20
C GLY A 220 -13.58 -6.85 8.68
N ARG A 221 -12.29 -7.03 9.06
CA ARG A 221 -11.79 -6.83 10.43
C ARG A 221 -11.25 -5.43 10.66
N VAL A 222 -11.25 -4.56 9.66
CA VAL A 222 -10.87 -3.14 9.79
C VAL A 222 -11.89 -2.40 10.64
N ALA A 223 -13.16 -2.75 10.55
CA ALA A 223 -14.18 -2.17 11.40
C ALA A 223 -13.83 -2.26 12.89
N PRO A 224 -14.15 -1.23 13.71
CA PRO A 224 -15.01 -0.07 13.42
C PRO A 224 -14.27 1.15 12.82
N VAL A 225 -13.05 0.98 12.26
CA VAL A 225 -12.31 2.07 11.62
C VAL A 225 -13.00 2.42 10.29
N PRO A 226 -13.44 3.67 10.08
CA PRO A 226 -14.01 4.10 8.82
C PRO A 226 -13.02 3.89 7.68
N ILE A 227 -13.45 3.24 6.60
CA ILE A 227 -12.62 2.99 5.42
C ILE A 227 -13.15 3.72 4.19
N PHE A 228 -12.27 4.41 3.48
CA PHE A 228 -12.56 5.03 2.20
C PHE A 228 -11.70 4.38 1.09
N ILE A 229 -12.33 3.63 0.23
CA ILE A 229 -11.71 2.96 -0.91
C ILE A 229 -11.85 3.87 -2.13
N VAL A 230 -10.75 4.17 -2.79
CA VAL A 230 -10.66 4.99 -4.00
C VAL A 230 -10.02 4.16 -5.09
N HIS A 231 -10.57 4.18 -6.30
CA HIS A 231 -10.01 3.43 -7.44
C HIS A 231 -10.31 4.15 -8.75
N GLY A 232 -9.35 4.18 -9.68
CA GLY A 232 -9.58 4.69 -11.02
C GLY A 232 -10.26 3.67 -11.92
N ASP A 233 -11.24 4.07 -12.74
CA ASP A 233 -11.92 3.16 -13.67
C ASP A 233 -11.06 2.79 -14.90
N ALA A 234 -10.02 3.58 -15.20
CA ALA A 234 -9.04 3.32 -16.24
C ALA A 234 -7.75 2.65 -15.73
N ASP A 235 -7.75 2.14 -14.48
CA ASP A 235 -6.60 1.44 -13.90
C ASP A 235 -6.36 0.10 -14.61
N ARG A 236 -5.21 0.04 -15.33
CA ARG A 236 -4.76 -1.17 -16.05
C ARG A 236 -3.70 -1.97 -15.27
N VAL A 237 -3.23 -1.45 -14.14
CA VAL A 237 -2.27 -2.16 -13.29
C VAL A 237 -3.01 -3.02 -12.27
N VAL A 238 -3.98 -2.44 -11.58
CA VAL A 238 -4.91 -3.13 -10.68
C VAL A 238 -6.32 -2.82 -11.17
N PRO A 239 -7.04 -3.76 -11.79
CA PRO A 239 -8.39 -3.50 -12.30
C PRO A 239 -9.35 -2.99 -11.22
N PRO A 240 -10.31 -2.09 -11.54
CA PRO A 240 -11.23 -1.49 -10.56
C PRO A 240 -12.12 -2.51 -9.84
N ALA A 241 -12.33 -3.68 -10.43
CA ALA A 241 -13.03 -4.80 -9.79
C ALA A 241 -12.43 -5.22 -8.44
N HIS A 242 -11.12 -4.99 -8.23
CA HIS A 242 -10.49 -5.21 -6.93
C HIS A 242 -11.01 -4.22 -5.87
N GLY A 243 -11.14 -2.93 -6.21
CA GLY A 243 -11.71 -1.92 -5.32
C GLY A 243 -13.16 -2.21 -4.99
N GLU A 244 -13.98 -2.60 -5.98
CA GLU A 244 -15.38 -3.00 -5.79
C GLU A 244 -15.47 -4.23 -4.89
N ARG A 245 -14.62 -5.22 -5.09
CA ARG A 245 -14.56 -6.42 -4.24
C ARG A 245 -14.15 -6.10 -2.81
N LEU A 246 -13.17 -5.25 -2.61
CA LEU A 246 -12.76 -4.79 -1.28
C LEU A 246 -13.93 -4.07 -0.59
N TYR A 247 -14.64 -3.20 -1.30
CA TYR A 247 -15.82 -2.53 -0.75
C TYR A 247 -16.92 -3.52 -0.37
N ALA A 248 -17.20 -4.53 -1.21
CA ALA A 248 -18.20 -5.54 -0.91
C ALA A 248 -17.87 -6.34 0.37
N LEU A 249 -16.58 -6.61 0.62
CA LEU A 249 -16.10 -7.38 1.77
C LEU A 249 -15.89 -6.54 3.04
N ALA A 250 -15.74 -5.23 2.91
CA ALA A 250 -15.55 -4.33 4.05
C ALA A 250 -16.84 -4.27 4.89
N ALA A 251 -16.68 -4.23 6.22
CA ALA A 251 -17.75 -3.91 7.14
C ALA A 251 -17.91 -2.38 7.28
N GLU A 252 -19.08 -1.94 7.77
CA GLU A 252 -19.35 -0.52 8.02
C GLU A 252 -18.49 0.01 9.19
N PRO A 253 -18.15 1.34 9.15
CA PRO A 253 -18.48 2.34 8.14
C PRO A 253 -17.52 2.32 6.95
N LYS A 254 -18.05 2.29 5.74
CA LYS A 254 -17.26 2.19 4.50
C LYS A 254 -17.74 3.12 3.40
N MET A 255 -16.83 3.55 2.54
CA MET A 255 -17.11 4.38 1.37
C MET A 255 -16.31 3.88 0.18
N LEU A 256 -16.91 3.93 -1.03
CA LEU A 256 -16.24 3.66 -2.30
C LEU A 256 -16.35 4.88 -3.22
N CYS A 257 -15.28 5.18 -3.92
CA CYS A 257 -15.29 6.11 -5.04
C CYS A 257 -14.51 5.54 -6.23
N ILE A 258 -15.21 5.24 -7.30
CA ILE A 258 -14.60 4.97 -8.59
C ILE A 258 -14.42 6.30 -9.32
N VAL A 259 -13.17 6.63 -9.69
CA VAL A 259 -12.81 7.94 -10.26
C VAL A 259 -12.73 7.82 -11.78
N PRO A 260 -13.64 8.49 -12.52
CA PRO A 260 -13.68 8.40 -13.98
C PRO A 260 -12.37 8.87 -14.63
N GLY A 261 -11.86 8.09 -15.60
CA GLY A 261 -10.67 8.39 -16.37
C GLY A 261 -9.33 8.28 -15.62
N ALA A 262 -9.35 8.01 -14.32
CA ALA A 262 -8.12 7.85 -13.55
C ALA A 262 -7.48 6.49 -13.80
N GLY A 263 -6.17 6.50 -14.10
CA GLY A 263 -5.33 5.30 -14.14
C GLY A 263 -4.85 4.90 -12.74
N HIS A 264 -3.85 3.99 -12.71
CA HIS A 264 -3.28 3.48 -11.46
C HIS A 264 -2.69 4.62 -10.61
N ILE A 265 -3.15 4.71 -9.35
CA ILE A 265 -2.72 5.73 -8.37
C ILE A 265 -2.86 7.19 -8.85
N GLN A 266 -3.72 7.46 -9.83
CA GLN A 266 -3.93 8.79 -10.39
C GLN A 266 -5.16 9.51 -9.81
N ALA A 267 -5.92 8.87 -8.94
CA ALA A 267 -7.13 9.45 -8.36
C ALA A 267 -6.88 10.81 -7.68
N PHE A 268 -5.76 10.95 -6.99
CA PHE A 268 -5.39 12.18 -6.28
C PHE A 268 -4.78 13.27 -7.19
N ALA A 269 -4.66 13.05 -8.49
CA ALA A 269 -4.40 14.13 -9.43
C ALA A 269 -5.61 15.09 -9.51
N SER A 270 -6.82 14.60 -9.26
CA SER A 270 -8.05 15.39 -9.23
C SER A 270 -8.17 16.24 -7.96
N PRO A 271 -8.26 17.59 -8.08
CA PRO A 271 -8.53 18.46 -6.93
C PRO A 271 -9.85 18.11 -6.22
N ALA A 272 -10.89 17.72 -6.97
CA ALA A 272 -12.17 17.31 -6.41
C ALA A 272 -12.03 16.05 -5.54
N MET A 273 -11.20 15.09 -5.98
CA MET A 273 -10.93 13.88 -5.21
C MET A 273 -10.13 14.17 -3.95
N ARG A 274 -9.11 15.04 -4.03
CA ARG A 274 -8.38 15.52 -2.84
C ARG A 274 -9.33 16.18 -1.84
N ALA A 275 -10.21 17.06 -2.29
CA ALA A 275 -11.21 17.71 -1.43
C ALA A 275 -12.14 16.69 -0.75
N ARG A 276 -12.52 15.61 -1.44
CA ARG A 276 -13.34 14.54 -0.88
C ARG A 276 -12.60 13.74 0.19
N VAL A 277 -11.32 13.42 -0.04
CA VAL A 277 -10.47 12.76 0.97
C VAL A 277 -10.27 13.67 2.18
N LEU A 278 -10.01 14.97 1.98
CA LEU A 278 -9.86 15.95 3.07
C LEU A 278 -11.11 16.03 3.94
N ARG A 279 -12.31 16.05 3.34
CA ARG A 279 -13.57 16.03 4.11
C ARG A 279 -13.68 14.73 4.92
N PHE A 280 -13.46 13.58 4.30
CA PHE A 280 -13.51 12.30 5.01
C PHE A 280 -12.53 12.26 6.19
N LEU A 281 -11.31 12.73 6.00
CA LEU A 281 -10.30 12.81 7.08
C LEU A 281 -10.71 13.81 8.16
N ALA A 282 -11.19 15.00 7.80
CA ALA A 282 -11.65 16.01 8.74
C ALA A 282 -12.78 15.48 9.62
N ASP A 283 -13.78 14.84 9.01
CA ASP A 283 -14.92 14.24 9.73
C ASP A 283 -14.44 13.14 10.69
N ALA A 284 -13.61 12.21 10.24
CA ALA A 284 -13.12 11.11 11.04
C ALA A 284 -12.20 11.56 12.20
N LEU A 285 -11.37 12.58 11.97
CA LEU A 285 -10.39 13.08 12.95
C LEU A 285 -10.99 14.11 13.92
N SER A 286 -12.11 14.77 13.58
CA SER A 286 -12.80 15.71 14.46
C SER A 286 -13.71 15.04 15.46
N THR A 287 -14.22 13.84 15.15
CA THR A 287 -15.24 13.17 15.96
C THR A 287 -14.61 12.65 17.25
N LYS A 288 -14.90 13.28 18.40
CA LYS A 288 -14.81 12.59 19.68
C LYS A 288 -15.72 11.37 19.56
N ARG A 289 -15.21 10.14 19.73
CA ARG A 289 -16.07 8.96 19.85
C ARG A 289 -17.06 9.24 20.97
N HIS A 290 -18.31 9.45 20.65
CA HIS A 290 -19.39 9.26 21.62
C HIS A 290 -19.42 7.75 21.90
N LEU A 291 -18.67 7.35 22.94
CA LEU A 291 -18.86 6.07 23.60
C LEU A 291 -20.26 6.16 24.19
N GLY A 292 -21.19 5.46 23.54
CA GLY A 292 -22.52 5.11 24.03
C GLY A 292 -23.14 6.05 25.05
N THR A 293 -24.00 6.93 24.59
CA THR A 293 -25.19 7.31 25.32
C THR A 293 -26.35 7.27 24.34
N GLU A 294 -27.32 6.47 24.70
CA GLU A 294 -28.57 6.17 24.08
C GLU A 294 -29.20 7.38 23.42
N LEU A 295 -29.69 7.15 22.19
CA LEU A 295 -30.70 8.05 21.60
C LEU A 295 -32.01 7.81 22.33
N PRO A 296 -32.74 8.88 22.70
CA PRO A 296 -34.10 8.75 23.19
C PRO A 296 -35.08 8.30 22.09
#